data_f85a3f32e4d9ff65b64a9cf67424bd08
#
_entry.id   f85a3f32e4d9ff65b64a9cf67424bd08
#
_cell.length_a   1.000
_cell.length_b   1.000
_cell.length_c   1.000
_cell.angle_alpha   90.00
_cell.angle_beta   90.00
_cell.angle_gamma   90.00
#
_symmetry.space_group_name_H-M   'P 1'
#
loop_
_entity.id
_entity.type
_entity.pdbx_description
1 polymer ?
#
loop_
_entity_poly.entity_id
_entity_poly.type
_entity_poly.pdbx_seq_one_letter_code
_entity_poly.pdbx_strand_id
1 'polypeptide(L)'
;HGSLEGPEHGIYIRGTIEAKEYGCEIELPEYWNAMCEDYTVQLTPHGPYTVYIKEKQKDKVMIACTSKDYKFDYYVVGSRTDETLEVVQDG
;
A
#
# COMPACT_ATOMS: atom_id res chain seq x y z
N HIS A 1 -13.12 5.64 14.70
CA HIS A 1 -12.64 6.31 14.79
C HIS A 1 -11.29 6.36 14.58
N GLY A 2 -10.79 6.40 15.24
CA GLY A 2 -9.49 6.69 15.27
C GLY A 2 -8.65 6.23 14.17
N SER A 3 -9.04 5.26 13.52
CA SER A 3 -8.21 4.72 12.49
C SER A 3 -7.84 5.75 11.46
N LEU A 4 -8.61 6.76 11.34
CA LEU A 4 -8.32 7.72 10.32
C LEU A 4 -7.07 8.49 10.55
N GLU A 5 -6.64 8.50 11.76
CA GLU A 5 -5.51 9.30 12.04
C GLU A 5 -4.23 8.64 11.76
N GLY A 6 -4.26 7.40 11.33
CA GLY A 6 -3.04 6.70 11.06
C GLY A 6 -1.99 7.49 10.34
N PRO A 7 -2.33 8.19 9.31
CA PRO A 7 -1.30 8.88 8.54
C PRO A 7 -0.67 10.06 9.22
N GLU A 8 -1.16 10.43 10.37
CA GLU A 8 -0.59 11.57 11.04
C GLU A 8 0.90 11.43 11.23
N HIS A 9 1.38 10.23 11.51
CA HIS A 9 2.78 9.98 11.70
C HIS A 9 3.34 9.08 10.64
N GLY A 10 2.75 9.08 9.48
CA GLY A 10 3.19 8.19 8.43
C GLY A 10 3.10 8.86 7.09
N ILE A 11 3.32 8.07 6.05
CA ILE A 11 3.17 8.54 4.69
C ILE A 11 2.25 7.59 3.97
N TYR A 12 1.62 8.08 2.93
CA TYR A 12 0.71 7.21 2.19
C TYR A 12 0.65 7.64 0.73
N ILE A 13 0.27 6.68 -0.09
CA ILE A 13 -0.05 6.94 -1.48
C ILE A 13 -1.33 6.19 -1.81
N ARG A 14 -2.06 6.67 -2.76
CA ARG A 14 -3.25 5.98 -3.21
C ARG A 14 -3.49 6.28 -4.67
N GLY A 15 -4.25 5.42 -5.31
CA GLY A 15 -4.53 5.62 -6.71
C GLY A 15 -5.39 4.48 -7.23
N THR A 16 -5.56 4.46 -8.54
CA THR A 16 -6.37 3.47 -9.21
C THR A 16 -5.55 2.88 -10.33
N ILE A 17 -5.59 1.57 -10.48
CA ILE A 17 -4.90 0.89 -11.56
C ILE A 17 -5.90 0.06 -12.35
N GLU A 18 -5.79 0.15 -13.65
CA GLU A 18 -6.54 -0.70 -14.55
C GLU A 18 -5.54 -1.54 -15.31
N ALA A 19 -5.67 -2.86 -15.23
CA ALA A 19 -4.68 -3.77 -15.80
C ALA A 19 -5.35 -4.79 -16.68
N LYS A 20 -4.56 -5.30 -17.64
CA LYS A 20 -5.06 -6.28 -18.57
C LYS A 20 -4.23 -7.55 -18.54
N GLU A 21 -3.56 -7.78 -17.45
CA GLU A 21 -2.80 -8.99 -17.22
C GLU A 21 -3.09 -9.48 -15.84
N TYR A 22 -2.81 -10.75 -15.59
CA TYR A 22 -3.13 -11.33 -14.31
C TYR A 22 -2.36 -10.73 -13.15
N GLY A 23 -1.40 -9.88 -13.41
CA GLY A 23 -0.64 -9.24 -12.35
C GLY A 23 -0.20 -7.86 -12.75
N CYS A 24 0.16 -7.05 -11.76
CA CYS A 24 0.68 -5.73 -12.01
C CYS A 24 1.51 -5.31 -10.81
N GLU A 25 2.07 -4.11 -10.87
CA GLU A 25 2.93 -3.60 -9.82
C GLU A 25 2.46 -2.22 -9.41
N ILE A 26 2.58 -1.93 -8.12
CA ILE A 26 2.41 -0.57 -7.62
C ILE A 26 3.81 -0.08 -7.29
N GLU A 27 4.27 0.96 -7.98
CA GLU A 27 5.59 1.49 -7.74
C GLU A 27 5.56 2.46 -6.58
N LEU A 28 6.51 2.33 -5.68
CA LEU A 28 6.62 3.22 -4.53
C LEU A 28 7.59 4.34 -4.86
N PRO A 29 7.36 5.53 -4.30
CA PRO A 29 8.28 6.64 -4.55
C PRO A 29 9.68 6.33 -4.05
N GLU A 30 10.66 7.01 -4.63
CA GLU A 30 12.03 6.76 -4.24
C GLU A 30 12.27 7.03 -2.78
N TYR A 31 11.59 8.00 -2.23
CA TYR A 31 11.82 8.35 -0.84
C TYR A 31 11.16 7.37 0.14
N TRP A 32 10.38 6.41 -0.37
CA TRP A 32 9.60 5.55 0.50
C TRP A 32 10.49 4.77 1.47
N ASN A 33 11.56 4.21 0.95
CA ASN A 33 12.43 3.40 1.80
C ASN A 33 13.16 4.23 2.83
N ALA A 34 13.38 5.49 2.54
CA ALA A 34 14.05 6.34 3.50
C ALA A 34 13.12 6.79 4.61
N MET A 35 11.82 6.72 4.39
CA MET A 35 10.89 7.27 5.35
C MET A 35 10.14 6.22 6.14
N CYS A 36 10.08 4.99 5.68
CA CYS A 36 9.39 3.98 6.44
C CYS A 36 10.01 2.62 6.20
N GLU A 37 9.92 1.76 7.20
CA GLU A 37 10.49 0.44 7.12
C GLU A 37 9.48 -0.57 6.67
N ASP A 38 8.24 -0.33 6.94
CA ASP A 38 7.20 -1.28 6.61
C ASP A 38 5.97 -0.52 6.19
N TYR A 39 5.06 -1.19 5.53
CA TYR A 39 3.88 -0.52 5.05
C TYR A 39 2.75 -1.52 4.91
N THR A 40 1.53 -1.01 4.88
CA THR A 40 0.32 -1.79 4.71
C THR A 40 -0.32 -1.41 3.40
N VAL A 41 -0.83 -2.39 2.68
CA VAL A 41 -1.46 -2.16 1.40
C VAL A 41 -2.91 -2.61 1.49
N GLN A 42 -3.82 -1.76 1.06
CA GLN A 42 -5.23 -2.08 0.99
C GLN A 42 -5.67 -1.98 -0.46
N LEU A 43 -6.46 -2.94 -0.89
CA LEU A 43 -6.89 -3.01 -2.27
C LEU A 43 -8.40 -3.11 -2.31
N THR A 44 -9.01 -2.37 -3.23
CA THR A 44 -10.45 -2.38 -3.40
C THR A 44 -10.76 -2.69 -4.86
N PRO A 45 -11.16 -3.91 -5.17
CA PRO A 45 -11.46 -4.27 -6.56
C PRO A 45 -12.77 -3.62 -7.02
N HIS A 46 -12.83 -3.31 -8.31
CA HIS A 46 -13.99 -2.67 -8.90
C HIS A 46 -14.92 -3.65 -9.60
N GLY A 47 -14.72 -4.94 -9.43
CA GLY A 47 -15.55 -5.93 -10.08
C GLY A 47 -15.53 -7.24 -9.33
N PRO A 48 -16.14 -8.27 -9.92
CA PRO A 48 -16.29 -9.56 -9.23
C PRO A 48 -15.04 -10.43 -9.39
N TYR A 49 -13.90 -9.92 -9.00
CA TYR A 49 -12.64 -10.65 -9.04
C TYR A 49 -11.87 -10.35 -7.78
N THR A 50 -10.85 -11.15 -7.51
CA THR A 50 -10.05 -11.00 -6.32
C THR A 50 -8.71 -10.42 -6.71
N VAL A 51 -8.34 -9.32 -6.07
CA VAL A 51 -7.05 -8.69 -6.23
C VAL A 51 -6.30 -8.88 -4.92
N TYR A 52 -5.07 -9.36 -4.99
CA TYR A 52 -4.34 -9.65 -3.77
C TYR A 52 -2.86 -9.32 -3.94
N ILE A 53 -2.19 -9.19 -2.80
CA ILE A 53 -0.77 -8.87 -2.79
C ILE A 53 0.01 -10.16 -3.00
N LYS A 54 0.80 -10.20 -4.05
CA LYS A 54 1.64 -11.34 -4.31
C LYS A 54 2.93 -11.24 -3.52
N GLU A 55 3.51 -10.03 -3.49
CA GLU A 55 4.78 -9.86 -2.80
C GLU A 55 4.98 -8.38 -2.55
N LYS A 56 5.52 -8.03 -1.39
CA LYS A 56 5.89 -6.65 -1.08
C LYS A 56 7.41 -6.53 -1.20
N GLN A 57 7.86 -5.55 -1.94
CA GLN A 57 9.27 -5.29 -2.11
C GLN A 57 9.59 -3.88 -1.62
N LYS A 58 10.86 -3.54 -1.60
CA LYS A 58 11.26 -2.25 -1.08
C LYS A 58 10.77 -1.10 -1.95
N ASP A 59 10.74 -1.29 -3.24
CA ASP A 59 10.42 -0.21 -4.16
C ASP A 59 9.11 -0.42 -4.90
N LYS A 60 8.44 -1.53 -4.65
CA LYS A 60 7.18 -1.79 -5.34
C LYS A 60 6.42 -2.89 -4.65
N VAL A 61 5.14 -3.00 -5.01
CA VAL A 61 4.28 -4.05 -4.50
C VAL A 61 3.80 -4.85 -5.69
N MET A 62 3.99 -6.15 -5.65
CA MET A 62 3.53 -7.04 -6.71
C MET A 62 2.09 -7.44 -6.43
N ILE A 63 1.21 -7.21 -7.37
CA ILE A 63 -0.21 -7.47 -7.22
C ILE A 63 -0.62 -8.55 -8.20
N ALA A 64 -1.53 -9.41 -7.78
CA ALA A 64 -2.07 -10.44 -8.65
C ALA A 64 -3.59 -10.41 -8.60
N CYS A 65 -4.22 -10.94 -9.61
CA CYS A 65 -5.65 -10.94 -9.71
C CYS A 65 -6.13 -12.22 -10.35
N THR A 66 -7.36 -12.62 -10.02
CA THR A 66 -7.95 -13.81 -10.60
C THR A 66 -8.50 -13.54 -12.00
N SER A 67 -8.51 -12.30 -12.44
CA SER A 67 -9.03 -11.93 -13.75
C SER A 67 -7.93 -11.30 -14.58
N LYS A 68 -8.05 -11.40 -15.87
CA LYS A 68 -7.09 -10.81 -16.77
C LYS A 68 -7.38 -9.33 -17.00
N ASP A 69 -8.64 -8.94 -16.93
CA ASP A 69 -9.05 -7.56 -17.07
C ASP A 69 -9.57 -7.11 -15.72
N TYR A 70 -8.96 -6.12 -15.10
CA TYR A 70 -9.43 -5.71 -13.79
C TYR A 70 -9.01 -4.29 -13.50
N LYS A 71 -9.68 -3.72 -12.52
CA LYS A 71 -9.43 -2.37 -12.06
C LYS A 71 -9.58 -2.37 -10.55
N PHE A 72 -8.71 -1.67 -9.87
CA PHE A 72 -8.78 -1.62 -8.42
C PHE A 72 -8.18 -0.33 -7.91
N ASP A 73 -8.64 0.08 -6.73
CA ASP A 73 -8.03 1.18 -6.00
C ASP A 73 -7.02 0.62 -5.03
N TYR A 74 -5.94 1.36 -4.82
CA TYR A 74 -4.95 0.94 -3.84
C TYR A 74 -4.70 2.07 -2.86
N TYR A 75 -4.31 1.68 -1.66
CA TYR A 75 -3.98 2.63 -0.61
C TYR A 75 -2.83 2.01 0.16
N VAL A 76 -1.68 2.65 0.13
CA VAL A 76 -0.47 2.14 0.77
C VAL A 76 -0.08 3.12 1.85
N VAL A 77 0.06 2.61 3.07
CA VAL A 77 0.37 3.45 4.22
C VAL A 77 1.62 2.89 4.87
N GLY A 78 2.59 3.75 5.10
CA GLY A 78 3.81 3.36 5.75
C GLY A 78 4.03 4.16 7.01
N SER A 79 4.61 3.52 8.01
CA SER A 79 4.95 4.19 9.25
C SER A 79 6.31 4.84 9.12
N ARG A 80 6.40 6.07 9.56
CA ARG A 80 7.69 6.75 9.54
C ARG A 80 8.61 6.13 10.57
N THR A 81 9.88 6.23 10.31
CA THR A 81 10.86 5.58 11.16
C THR A 81 11.49 6.53 12.16
N ASP A 82 10.92 7.67 12.41
CA ASP A 82 11.54 8.56 13.36
C ASP A 82 11.25 8.10 14.78
N GLU A 83 12.03 8.63 15.69
CA GLU A 83 11.97 8.14 17.05
C GLU A 83 10.71 8.51 17.76
N THR A 84 10.09 9.53 17.32
CA THR A 84 8.88 9.96 17.96
C THR A 84 7.83 8.87 17.96
N LEU A 85 7.83 8.07 16.93
CA LEU A 85 6.85 7.04 16.87
C LEU A 85 7.03 6.02 17.95
N GLU A 86 8.25 5.74 18.29
CA GLU A 86 8.46 4.77 19.32
C GLU A 86 7.93 5.22 20.64
N VAL A 87 8.11 6.47 20.92
CA VAL A 87 7.61 6.99 22.16
C VAL A 87 6.11 6.87 22.23
N VAL A 88 5.48 7.16 21.14
CA VAL A 88 4.05 7.10 21.10
C VAL A 88 3.54 5.71 21.37
N GLN A 89 4.27 4.75 20.88
CA GLN A 89 3.79 3.41 21.00
C GLN A 89 3.75 2.91 22.42
N ASP A 90 4.55 3.47 23.23
CA ASP A 90 4.55 3.02 24.58
C ASP A 90 3.25 3.28 25.26
N GLY A 91 2.53 4.19 24.80
CA GLY A 91 1.25 4.49 25.39
C GLY A 91 0.23 3.42 25.07
#